data_482c9ed27bea7d36e9ee172f64afa2a3
#
_entry.id   482c9ed27bea7d36e9ee172f64afa2a3
#
_cell.length_a   1.000
_cell.length_b   1.000
_cell.length_c   1.000
_cell.angle_alpha   90.00
_cell.angle_beta   90.00
_cell.angle_gamma   90.00
#
_symmetry.space_group_name_H-M   'P 1'
#
loop_
_entity.id
_entity.type
_entity.pdbx_description
1 polymer ?
#
loop_
_entity_poly.entity_id
_entity_poly.type
_entity_poly.pdbx_seq_one_letter_code
_entity_poly.pdbx_strand_id
1 'polypeptide(L)'
;YPNVVKEGQPVYAFYYHTVEKPAFNADGTYNANIGAIESKDYQYLGKPFPSVNGSFGFDLKLFKNITFGTKWNYALGASVYNQSFYNVSGLGDNLKKRNDQLQALANTTVGTAEYNQIAEELAHSARYRANYIEKADFLRLSTLYLGYDLSSLSRKLTKNVVNGMRFSFAIQNVFVLTNYSGADPQVEGNGGTRKQRGIGSLSRDITNTPHPRTYTATLSFTL
;
A
#
# COMPACT_ATOMS: atom_id res chain seq x y z
N TYR A 1 6.72 -19.19 2.43
CA TYR A 1 6.74 -17.76 2.08
C TYR A 1 6.64 -17.62 0.57
N PRO A 2 5.92 -16.61 0.04
CA PRO A 2 5.71 -16.50 -1.41
C PRO A 2 6.94 -15.99 -2.18
N ASN A 3 7.99 -15.51 -1.50
CA ASN A 3 9.20 -15.00 -2.15
C ASN A 3 10.15 -16.16 -2.49
N VAL A 4 10.58 -16.23 -3.73
CA VAL A 4 11.54 -17.24 -4.22
C VAL A 4 12.70 -16.59 -4.97
N VAL A 5 13.80 -17.33 -5.06
CA VAL A 5 14.92 -17.03 -5.96
C VAL A 5 14.90 -18.10 -7.05
N LYS A 6 14.72 -17.68 -8.30
CA LYS A 6 14.64 -18.54 -9.47
C LYS A 6 15.49 -17.93 -10.59
N GLU A 7 16.23 -18.77 -11.29
CA GLU A 7 17.04 -18.35 -12.43
C GLU A 7 16.19 -17.66 -13.50
N GLY A 8 16.71 -16.55 -14.06
CA GLY A 8 16.00 -15.74 -15.07
C GLY A 8 14.85 -14.91 -14.54
N GLN A 9 14.63 -14.88 -13.22
CA GLN A 9 13.54 -14.14 -12.59
C GLN A 9 14.07 -13.08 -11.63
N PRO A 10 13.29 -12.01 -11.35
CA PRO A 10 13.66 -11.03 -10.34
C PRO A 10 13.93 -11.67 -8.99
N VAL A 11 14.93 -11.15 -8.28
CA VAL A 11 15.30 -11.65 -6.96
C VAL A 11 14.13 -11.46 -5.99
N TYR A 12 13.82 -12.53 -5.24
CA TYR A 12 12.71 -12.59 -4.28
C TYR A 12 11.32 -12.36 -4.91
N ALA A 13 11.15 -12.73 -6.17
CA ALA A 13 9.86 -12.66 -6.82
C ALA A 13 8.80 -13.47 -6.05
N PHE A 14 7.56 -12.99 -6.13
CA PHE A 14 6.42 -13.69 -5.56
C PHE A 14 5.95 -14.78 -6.52
N TYR A 15 5.97 -16.01 -6.04
CA TYR A 15 5.44 -17.19 -6.75
C TYR A 15 4.48 -17.91 -5.84
N TYR A 16 3.27 -18.16 -6.31
CA TYR A 16 2.27 -18.94 -5.59
C TYR A 16 1.30 -19.60 -6.53
N HIS A 17 0.56 -20.60 -6.02
CA HIS A 17 -0.59 -21.14 -6.72
C HIS A 17 -1.69 -20.07 -6.77
N THR A 18 -2.28 -19.85 -7.93
CA THR A 18 -3.42 -18.94 -8.12
C THR A 18 -4.72 -19.71 -8.08
N VAL A 19 -5.82 -19.04 -7.82
CA VAL A 19 -7.15 -19.61 -7.99
C VAL A 19 -7.40 -19.81 -9.49
N GLU A 20 -7.68 -21.06 -9.89
CA GLU A 20 -7.99 -21.41 -11.28
C GLU A 20 -9.49 -21.33 -11.53
N LYS A 21 -10.29 -21.89 -10.60
CA LYS A 21 -11.75 -21.91 -10.70
C LYS A 21 -12.39 -22.25 -9.35
N PRO A 22 -13.70 -21.98 -9.17
CA PRO A 22 -14.46 -22.46 -8.02
C PRO A 22 -14.40 -23.99 -7.90
N ALA A 23 -14.43 -24.50 -6.68
CA ALA A 23 -14.60 -25.92 -6.42
C ALA A 23 -16.09 -26.27 -6.36
N PHE A 24 -16.49 -27.29 -7.12
CA PHE A 24 -17.88 -27.79 -7.12
C PHE A 24 -17.92 -29.24 -6.64
N ASN A 25 -19.03 -29.60 -6.01
CA ASN A 25 -19.38 -31.00 -5.69
C ASN A 25 -19.84 -31.74 -6.96
N ALA A 26 -20.03 -33.04 -6.86
CA ALA A 26 -20.48 -33.89 -7.99
C ALA A 26 -21.89 -33.49 -8.49
N ASP A 27 -22.70 -32.91 -7.65
CA ASP A 27 -24.05 -32.41 -7.97
C ASP A 27 -24.06 -30.96 -8.55
N GLY A 28 -22.90 -30.35 -8.77
CA GLY A 28 -22.74 -29.00 -9.31
C GLY A 28 -22.87 -27.90 -8.26
N THR A 29 -23.10 -28.23 -6.99
CA THR A 29 -23.12 -27.21 -5.92
C THR A 29 -21.71 -26.76 -5.56
N TYR A 30 -21.57 -25.49 -5.15
CA TYR A 30 -20.30 -24.93 -4.71
C TYR A 30 -19.80 -25.60 -3.43
N ASN A 31 -18.55 -26.04 -3.43
CA ASN A 31 -17.94 -26.69 -2.28
C ASN A 31 -17.26 -25.64 -1.37
N ALA A 32 -18.01 -25.14 -0.38
CA ALA A 32 -17.51 -24.11 0.54
C ALA A 32 -16.34 -24.56 1.43
N ASN A 33 -16.11 -25.87 1.59
CA ASN A 33 -15.00 -26.41 2.38
C ASN A 33 -13.66 -26.34 1.62
N ILE A 34 -13.72 -26.60 0.30
CA ILE A 34 -12.55 -26.49 -0.59
C ILE A 34 -12.39 -25.07 -1.07
N GLY A 35 -13.50 -24.41 -1.44
CA GLY A 35 -13.55 -23.03 -1.91
C GLY A 35 -13.15 -22.90 -3.38
N ALA A 36 -11.89 -23.20 -3.71
CA ALA A 36 -11.37 -23.08 -5.06
C ALA A 36 -10.39 -24.20 -5.41
N ILE A 37 -10.21 -24.41 -6.69
CA ILE A 37 -9.14 -25.25 -7.25
C ILE A 37 -7.97 -24.33 -7.58
N GLU A 38 -6.81 -24.66 -7.05
CA GLU A 38 -5.58 -23.94 -7.32
C GLU A 38 -4.90 -24.43 -8.61
N SER A 39 -4.14 -23.54 -9.24
CA SER A 39 -3.30 -23.88 -10.38
C SER A 39 -2.28 -24.97 -10.00
N LYS A 40 -1.96 -25.86 -10.93
CA LYS A 40 -0.96 -26.93 -10.71
C LYS A 40 0.43 -26.38 -10.47
N ASP A 41 0.78 -25.31 -11.20
CA ASP A 41 2.10 -24.71 -11.17
C ASP A 41 2.08 -23.37 -10.43
N TYR A 42 3.22 -23.03 -9.83
CA TYR A 42 3.44 -21.72 -9.25
C TYR A 42 3.47 -20.65 -10.34
N GLN A 43 2.64 -19.63 -10.19
CA GLN A 43 2.56 -18.49 -11.07
C GLN A 43 3.39 -17.33 -10.54
N TYR A 44 4.00 -16.55 -11.44
CA TYR A 44 4.66 -15.31 -11.09
C TYR A 44 3.63 -14.22 -10.79
N LEU A 45 3.69 -13.66 -9.59
CA LEU A 45 2.71 -12.68 -9.09
C LEU A 45 3.30 -11.28 -8.88
N GLY A 46 4.59 -11.12 -9.16
CA GLY A 46 5.27 -9.85 -9.02
C GLY A 46 6.57 -9.94 -8.24
N LYS A 47 7.14 -8.80 -7.90
CA LYS A 47 8.44 -8.69 -7.24
C LYS A 47 8.43 -7.60 -6.17
N PRO A 48 9.26 -7.72 -5.10
CA PRO A 48 9.28 -6.75 -4.00
C PRO A 48 9.91 -5.41 -4.38
N PHE A 49 10.83 -5.42 -5.34
CA PHE A 49 11.56 -4.22 -5.74
C PHE A 49 10.91 -3.53 -6.92
N PRO A 50 10.77 -2.19 -6.87
CA PRO A 50 10.22 -1.44 -7.98
C PRO A 50 11.12 -1.54 -9.23
N SER A 51 10.51 -1.48 -10.40
CA SER A 51 11.23 -1.37 -11.67
C SER A 51 11.79 0.03 -11.88
N VAL A 52 11.03 1.03 -11.42
CA VAL A 52 11.39 2.45 -11.49
C VAL A 52 10.99 3.12 -10.19
N ASN A 53 11.89 3.92 -9.64
CA ASN A 53 11.60 4.76 -8.49
C ASN A 53 12.40 6.06 -8.58
N GLY A 54 11.90 7.09 -7.94
CA GLY A 54 12.57 8.38 -7.94
C GLY A 54 11.84 9.43 -7.12
N SER A 55 12.36 10.64 -7.21
CA SER A 55 11.76 11.81 -6.59
C SER A 55 11.88 13.02 -7.50
N PHE A 56 10.93 13.93 -7.37
CA PHE A 56 10.98 15.26 -7.97
C PHE A 56 10.36 16.28 -7.03
N GLY A 57 10.62 17.53 -7.28
CA GLY A 57 10.06 18.62 -6.49
C GLY A 57 10.24 19.94 -7.19
N PHE A 58 9.60 20.95 -6.66
CA PHE A 58 9.79 22.33 -7.11
C PHE A 58 9.66 23.29 -5.94
N ASP A 59 10.37 24.42 -6.06
CA ASP A 59 10.30 25.55 -5.14
C ASP A 59 9.93 26.80 -5.93
N LEU A 60 8.90 27.49 -5.46
CA LEU A 60 8.41 28.73 -6.05
C LEU A 60 8.62 29.89 -5.07
N LYS A 61 9.21 30.97 -5.55
CA LYS A 61 9.26 32.25 -4.84
C LYS A 61 8.14 33.14 -5.34
N LEU A 62 7.20 33.46 -4.45
CA LEU A 62 6.04 34.27 -4.75
C LEU A 62 6.15 35.60 -4.01
N PHE A 63 5.81 36.70 -4.69
CA PHE A 63 5.73 38.05 -4.10
C PHE A 63 6.97 38.47 -3.25
N LYS A 64 8.18 38.05 -3.64
CA LYS A 64 9.47 38.28 -2.99
C LYS A 64 9.65 37.63 -1.60
N ASN A 65 8.59 37.48 -0.82
CA ASN A 65 8.66 37.09 0.60
C ASN A 65 8.14 35.68 0.87
N ILE A 66 7.39 35.05 -0.07
CA ILE A 66 6.79 33.74 0.11
C ILE A 66 7.60 32.72 -0.68
N THR A 67 7.95 31.62 -0.02
CA THR A 67 8.51 30.44 -0.65
C THR A 67 7.53 29.28 -0.48
N PHE A 68 7.14 28.66 -1.56
CA PHE A 68 6.32 27.46 -1.56
C PHE A 68 7.09 26.33 -2.23
N GLY A 69 7.14 25.17 -1.59
CA GLY A 69 7.86 24.02 -2.14
C GLY A 69 7.12 22.70 -1.93
N THR A 70 7.36 21.77 -2.85
CA THR A 70 6.86 20.39 -2.76
C THR A 70 7.94 19.40 -3.10
N LYS A 71 7.87 18.23 -2.45
CA LYS A 71 8.69 17.08 -2.78
C LYS A 71 7.80 15.85 -2.95
N TRP A 72 8.01 15.16 -4.05
CA TRP A 72 7.27 13.97 -4.44
C TRP A 72 8.21 12.78 -4.55
N ASN A 73 7.73 11.62 -4.13
CA ASN A 73 8.40 10.35 -4.31
C ASN A 73 7.47 9.38 -5.03
N TYR A 74 8.02 8.54 -5.87
CA TYR A 74 7.25 7.52 -6.59
C TYR A 74 8.01 6.20 -6.70
N ALA A 75 7.27 5.11 -6.78
CA ALA A 75 7.80 3.80 -7.13
C ALA A 75 6.76 3.04 -7.96
N LEU A 76 7.23 2.35 -9.00
CA LEU A 76 6.40 1.62 -9.95
C LEU A 76 6.94 0.22 -10.19
N GLY A 77 6.07 -0.75 -10.35
CA GLY A 77 6.40 -2.13 -10.68
C GLY A 77 6.83 -2.98 -9.47
N ALA A 78 6.54 -2.53 -8.25
CA ALA A 78 6.67 -3.33 -7.04
C ALA A 78 5.36 -4.06 -6.69
N SER A 79 5.49 -5.15 -5.95
CA SER A 79 4.36 -5.86 -5.35
C SER A 79 4.59 -6.07 -3.86
N VAL A 80 3.50 -6.16 -3.11
CA VAL A 80 3.48 -6.39 -1.66
C VAL A 80 2.56 -7.57 -1.36
N TYR A 81 2.99 -8.45 -0.46
CA TYR A 81 2.11 -9.44 0.16
C TYR A 81 1.40 -8.80 1.36
N ASN A 82 0.12 -8.47 1.18
CA ASN A 82 -0.74 -7.90 2.21
C ASN A 82 -1.19 -8.98 3.20
N GLN A 83 -0.29 -9.35 4.10
CA GLN A 83 -0.58 -10.36 5.11
C GLN A 83 -1.50 -9.83 6.20
N SER A 84 -1.47 -8.54 6.48
CA SER A 84 -2.41 -7.92 7.43
C SER A 84 -3.84 -8.19 6.98
N PHE A 85 -4.14 -7.92 5.72
CA PHE A 85 -5.47 -8.18 5.16
C PHE A 85 -5.78 -9.68 5.06
N TYR A 86 -4.79 -10.50 4.62
CA TYR A 86 -4.92 -11.97 4.65
C TYR A 86 -5.32 -12.49 6.04
N ASN A 87 -4.72 -11.96 7.11
CA ASN A 87 -5.00 -12.42 8.47
C ASN A 87 -6.41 -12.08 8.93
N VAL A 88 -6.95 -10.93 8.52
CA VAL A 88 -8.29 -10.46 8.91
C VAL A 88 -9.37 -10.80 7.88
N SER A 89 -9.02 -11.39 6.75
CA SER A 89 -9.98 -11.72 5.66
C SER A 89 -11.07 -12.70 6.08
N GLY A 90 -10.85 -13.49 7.13
CA GLY A 90 -11.85 -14.38 7.72
C GLY A 90 -12.59 -13.80 8.93
N LEU A 91 -12.50 -12.49 9.19
CA LEU A 91 -13.04 -11.85 10.38
C LEU A 91 -13.90 -10.62 10.03
N GLY A 92 -14.77 -10.21 10.95
CA GLY A 92 -15.54 -8.97 10.86
C GLY A 92 -16.38 -8.87 9.58
N ASP A 93 -16.33 -7.71 8.94
CA ASP A 93 -17.11 -7.40 7.73
C ASP A 93 -16.77 -8.30 6.53
N ASN A 94 -15.53 -8.78 6.43
CA ASN A 94 -15.13 -9.73 5.38
C ASN A 94 -15.84 -11.09 5.56
N LEU A 95 -15.93 -11.56 6.81
CA LEU A 95 -16.67 -12.78 7.13
C LEU A 95 -18.18 -12.59 6.86
N LYS A 96 -18.73 -11.45 7.22
CA LYS A 96 -20.12 -11.11 6.92
C LYS A 96 -20.38 -11.12 5.41
N LYS A 97 -19.57 -10.41 4.63
CA LYS A 97 -19.69 -10.39 3.16
C LYS A 97 -19.66 -11.80 2.55
N ARG A 98 -18.74 -12.65 3.03
CA ARG A 98 -18.67 -14.04 2.58
C ARG A 98 -19.93 -14.83 2.93
N ASN A 99 -20.46 -14.65 4.15
CA ASN A 99 -21.70 -15.33 4.57
C ASN A 99 -22.90 -14.86 3.75
N ASP A 100 -23.01 -13.56 3.47
CA ASP A 100 -24.05 -12.99 2.61
C ASP A 100 -23.96 -13.57 1.18
N GLN A 101 -22.75 -13.72 0.63
CA GLN A 101 -22.52 -14.36 -0.67
C GLN A 101 -22.91 -15.84 -0.66
N LEU A 102 -22.56 -16.60 0.39
CA LEU A 102 -22.96 -17.99 0.55
C LEU A 102 -24.48 -18.14 0.65
N GLN A 103 -25.16 -17.22 1.33
CA GLN A 103 -26.61 -17.20 1.42
C GLN A 103 -27.27 -16.85 0.08
N ALA A 104 -26.71 -15.87 -0.67
CA ALA A 104 -27.15 -15.55 -2.02
C ALA A 104 -26.99 -16.78 -2.94
N LEU A 105 -25.86 -17.48 -2.87
CA LEU A 105 -25.61 -18.68 -3.63
C LEU A 105 -26.63 -19.79 -3.33
N ALA A 106 -26.98 -19.97 -2.04
CA ALA A 106 -27.99 -20.97 -1.63
C ALA A 106 -29.40 -20.67 -2.16
N ASN A 107 -29.70 -19.41 -2.46
CA ASN A 107 -30.97 -18.96 -3.01
C ASN A 107 -30.98 -18.88 -4.56
N THR A 108 -29.84 -19.16 -5.20
CA THR A 108 -29.67 -19.11 -6.66
C THR A 108 -29.68 -20.52 -7.23
N THR A 109 -30.29 -20.72 -8.39
CA THR A 109 -30.36 -22.02 -9.06
C THR A 109 -28.98 -22.46 -9.53
N VAL A 110 -28.58 -23.66 -9.13
CA VAL A 110 -27.30 -24.30 -9.51
C VAL A 110 -27.13 -24.34 -11.04
N GLY A 111 -25.95 -23.99 -11.52
CA GLY A 111 -25.59 -24.01 -12.94
C GLY A 111 -26.03 -22.80 -13.76
N THR A 112 -26.73 -21.82 -13.16
CA THR A 112 -27.03 -20.54 -13.82
C THR A 112 -25.80 -19.66 -13.91
N ALA A 113 -25.80 -18.68 -14.82
CA ALA A 113 -24.72 -17.70 -14.95
C ALA A 113 -24.50 -16.91 -13.65
N GLU A 114 -25.60 -16.51 -12.98
CA GLU A 114 -25.56 -15.82 -11.69
C GLU A 114 -24.93 -16.70 -10.61
N TYR A 115 -25.32 -17.98 -10.51
CA TYR A 115 -24.71 -18.93 -9.58
C TYR A 115 -23.21 -19.03 -9.78
N ASN A 116 -22.77 -19.20 -11.02
CA ASN A 116 -21.36 -19.32 -11.36
C ASN A 116 -20.58 -18.03 -11.04
N GLN A 117 -21.16 -16.85 -11.28
CA GLN A 117 -20.55 -15.57 -10.93
C GLN A 117 -20.32 -15.44 -9.42
N ILE A 118 -21.33 -15.77 -8.61
CA ILE A 118 -21.18 -15.72 -7.13
C ILE A 118 -20.13 -16.75 -6.67
N ALA A 119 -20.10 -17.93 -7.27
CA ALA A 119 -19.10 -18.95 -6.96
C ALA A 119 -17.67 -18.47 -7.31
N GLU A 120 -17.48 -17.78 -8.45
CA GLU A 120 -16.20 -17.17 -8.84
C GLU A 120 -15.78 -16.09 -7.84
N GLU A 121 -16.67 -15.21 -7.43
CA GLU A 121 -16.39 -14.18 -6.42
C GLU A 121 -16.00 -14.81 -5.09
N LEU A 122 -16.69 -15.86 -4.65
CA LEU A 122 -16.37 -16.62 -3.45
C LEU A 122 -15.00 -17.29 -3.53
N ALA A 123 -14.65 -17.89 -4.67
CA ALA A 123 -13.36 -18.51 -4.89
C ALA A 123 -12.22 -17.49 -4.84
N HIS A 124 -12.39 -16.32 -5.48
CA HIS A 124 -11.38 -15.25 -5.47
C HIS A 124 -11.31 -14.49 -4.15
N SER A 125 -12.38 -14.41 -3.38
CA SER A 125 -12.36 -13.86 -2.02
C SER A 125 -11.89 -14.85 -0.96
N ALA A 126 -11.70 -16.13 -1.34
CA ALA A 126 -11.19 -17.13 -0.44
C ALA A 126 -9.77 -16.84 0.04
N ARG A 127 -9.39 -17.42 1.19
CA ARG A 127 -8.14 -17.14 1.89
C ARG A 127 -6.92 -17.79 1.21
N TYR A 128 -6.75 -17.55 -0.09
CA TYR A 128 -5.57 -17.93 -0.84
C TYR A 128 -4.54 -16.82 -0.85
N ARG A 129 -3.29 -17.15 -0.57
CA ARG A 129 -2.22 -16.13 -0.44
C ARG A 129 -1.97 -15.34 -1.72
N ALA A 130 -2.17 -15.96 -2.88
CA ALA A 130 -2.02 -15.29 -4.18
C ALA A 130 -2.92 -14.05 -4.30
N ASN A 131 -4.14 -14.10 -3.75
CA ASN A 131 -5.12 -13.02 -3.82
C ASN A 131 -4.72 -11.78 -3.01
N TYR A 132 -3.70 -11.90 -2.17
CA TYR A 132 -3.19 -10.83 -1.30
C TYR A 132 -1.81 -10.33 -1.71
N ILE A 133 -1.32 -10.74 -2.89
CA ILE A 133 -0.14 -10.17 -3.51
C ILE A 133 -0.62 -9.07 -4.43
N GLU A 134 -0.44 -7.84 -4.00
CA GLU A 134 -0.99 -6.64 -4.63
C GLU A 134 0.12 -5.79 -5.24
N LYS A 135 -0.21 -4.98 -6.24
CA LYS A 135 0.71 -3.95 -6.73
C LYS A 135 0.86 -2.84 -5.68
N ALA A 136 2.09 -2.42 -5.48
CA ALA A 136 2.47 -1.38 -4.53
C ALA A 136 2.98 -0.11 -5.23
N ASP A 137 2.49 0.15 -6.42
CA ASP A 137 2.78 1.37 -7.15
C ASP A 137 2.21 2.57 -6.41
N PHE A 138 3.00 3.63 -6.29
CA PHE A 138 2.55 4.83 -5.59
C PHE A 138 3.17 6.11 -6.10
N LEU A 139 2.47 7.22 -5.85
CA LEU A 139 2.96 8.59 -5.92
C LEU A 139 2.65 9.28 -4.59
N ARG A 140 3.67 9.73 -3.88
CA ARG A 140 3.54 10.35 -2.56
C ARG A 140 3.97 11.80 -2.59
N LEU A 141 3.13 12.71 -2.11
CA LEU A 141 3.54 14.05 -1.71
C LEU A 141 4.20 13.95 -0.34
N SER A 142 5.53 13.82 -0.36
CA SER A 142 6.31 13.57 0.85
C SER A 142 6.52 14.82 1.69
N THR A 143 6.61 16.00 1.06
CA THR A 143 6.76 17.27 1.76
C THR A 143 6.01 18.37 1.05
N LEU A 144 5.29 19.16 1.84
CA LEU A 144 4.74 20.45 1.46
C LEU A 144 5.34 21.49 2.38
N TYR A 145 5.89 22.56 1.81
CA TYR A 145 6.59 23.59 2.54
C TYR A 145 6.10 24.98 2.17
N LEU A 146 5.88 25.82 3.18
CA LEU A 146 5.56 27.23 3.04
C LEU A 146 6.49 28.04 3.92
N GLY A 147 7.23 28.99 3.34
CA GLY A 147 8.11 29.91 4.06
C GLY A 147 7.69 31.34 3.83
N TYR A 148 7.80 32.14 4.86
CA TYR A 148 7.55 33.61 4.79
C TYR A 148 8.73 34.39 5.38
N ASP A 149 9.30 35.27 4.57
CA ASP A 149 10.39 36.16 4.99
C ASP A 149 9.83 37.40 5.68
N LEU A 150 10.13 37.51 6.96
CA LEU A 150 9.72 38.59 7.85
C LEU A 150 10.89 39.57 8.14
N SER A 151 12.02 39.47 7.42
CA SER A 151 13.24 40.25 7.71
C SER A 151 13.03 41.74 7.63
N SER A 152 12.17 42.24 6.74
CA SER A 152 11.84 43.65 6.66
C SER A 152 11.08 44.17 7.90
N LEU A 153 10.20 43.32 8.43
CA LEU A 153 9.44 43.61 9.66
C LEU A 153 10.34 43.53 10.89
N SER A 154 11.20 42.52 10.99
CA SER A 154 12.11 42.34 12.13
C SER A 154 13.09 43.55 12.26
N ARG A 155 13.72 43.91 11.15
CA ARG A 155 14.62 45.09 11.13
C ARG A 155 13.94 46.36 11.60
N LYS A 156 12.70 46.60 11.14
CA LYS A 156 11.92 47.78 11.55
C LYS A 156 11.58 47.76 13.05
N LEU A 157 11.17 46.64 13.59
CA LEU A 157 10.76 46.50 14.99
C LEU A 157 11.94 46.52 15.97
N THR A 158 13.08 45.92 15.59
CA THR A 158 14.24 45.76 16.45
C THR A 158 15.33 46.80 16.23
N LYS A 159 15.06 47.84 15.42
CA LYS A 159 16.04 48.84 15.02
C LYS A 159 17.35 48.24 14.47
N ASN A 160 17.20 47.23 13.61
CA ASN A 160 18.28 46.44 12.98
C ASN A 160 19.11 45.57 13.93
N VAL A 161 18.65 45.26 15.13
CA VAL A 161 19.30 44.29 16.01
C VAL A 161 19.08 42.87 15.46
N VAL A 162 17.86 42.56 14.97
CA VAL A 162 17.55 41.31 14.27
C VAL A 162 17.48 41.59 12.77
N ASN A 163 18.52 41.14 12.06
CA ASN A 163 18.68 41.42 10.63
C ASN A 163 17.82 40.52 9.73
N GLY A 164 17.49 39.34 10.20
CA GLY A 164 16.66 38.38 9.46
C GLY A 164 15.68 37.70 10.38
N MET A 165 14.45 37.49 9.89
CA MET A 165 13.44 36.66 10.53
C MET A 165 12.67 35.90 9.46
N ARG A 166 12.54 34.58 9.61
CA ARG A 166 11.80 33.75 8.70
C ARG A 166 10.89 32.81 9.48
N PHE A 167 9.62 32.79 9.12
CA PHE A 167 8.67 31.78 9.53
C PHE A 167 8.56 30.71 8.44
N SER A 168 8.55 29.45 8.82
CA SER A 168 8.29 28.36 7.88
C SER A 168 7.36 27.32 8.49
N PHE A 169 6.52 26.75 7.64
CA PHE A 169 5.61 25.66 7.97
C PHE A 169 5.81 24.53 6.97
N ALA A 170 5.98 23.33 7.48
CA ALA A 170 6.16 22.14 6.66
C ALA A 170 5.21 21.03 7.11
N ILE A 171 4.68 20.31 6.14
CA ILE A 171 3.91 19.08 6.35
C ILE A 171 4.68 17.95 5.69
N GLN A 172 4.97 16.89 6.44
CA GLN A 172 5.56 15.66 5.93
C GLN A 172 4.51 14.58 5.81
N ASN A 173 4.67 13.68 4.82
CA ASN A 173 3.75 12.60 4.50
C ASN A 173 2.32 13.11 4.28
N VAL A 174 2.16 14.05 3.36
CA VAL A 174 0.90 14.78 3.13
C VAL A 174 -0.19 13.83 2.65
N PHE A 175 0.09 13.06 1.60
CA PHE A 175 -0.77 11.97 1.12
C PHE A 175 -0.01 11.03 0.18
N VAL A 176 -0.59 9.87 -0.05
CA VAL A 176 -0.13 8.88 -1.02
C VAL A 176 -1.28 8.52 -1.96
N LEU A 177 -0.99 8.46 -3.26
CA LEU A 177 -1.86 7.94 -4.31
C LEU A 177 -1.39 6.54 -4.65
N THR A 178 -2.23 5.54 -4.44
CA THR A 178 -1.92 4.13 -4.66
C THR A 178 -3.21 3.33 -4.81
N ASN A 179 -3.13 2.21 -5.50
CA ASN A 179 -4.19 1.19 -5.55
C ASN A 179 -3.96 0.06 -4.53
N TYR A 180 -2.90 0.15 -3.73
CA TYR A 180 -2.65 -0.80 -2.66
C TYR A 180 -3.73 -0.70 -1.59
N SER A 181 -4.30 -1.83 -1.17
CA SER A 181 -5.41 -1.87 -0.21
C SER A 181 -4.99 -1.70 1.25
N GLY A 182 -3.71 -1.86 1.56
CA GLY A 182 -3.18 -1.66 2.92
C GLY A 182 -2.92 -0.20 3.27
N ALA A 183 -2.45 0.03 4.48
CA ALA A 183 -2.27 1.37 5.03
C ALA A 183 -1.17 2.19 4.33
N ASP A 184 -0.11 1.55 3.87
CA ASP A 184 1.02 2.19 3.17
C ASP A 184 1.69 1.20 2.23
N PRO A 185 1.89 1.52 0.92
CA PRO A 185 2.59 0.65 -0.03
C PRO A 185 4.09 0.53 0.24
N GLN A 186 4.69 1.44 1.00
CA GLN A 186 6.10 1.40 1.38
C GLN A 186 6.29 0.57 2.66
N VAL A 187 6.18 -0.74 2.52
CA VAL A 187 6.36 -1.65 3.65
C VAL A 187 7.78 -2.21 3.67
N GLU A 188 8.47 -2.08 4.79
CA GLU A 188 9.85 -2.56 4.96
C GLU A 188 9.94 -4.04 5.41
N GLY A 189 8.82 -4.75 5.48
CA GLY A 189 8.80 -6.16 5.88
C GLY A 189 9.17 -6.44 7.35
N ASN A 190 8.99 -5.45 8.22
CA ASN A 190 9.42 -5.51 9.63
C ASN A 190 8.49 -6.29 10.57
N GLY A 191 7.39 -6.82 10.06
CA GLY A 191 6.42 -7.55 10.86
C GLY A 191 6.82 -9.02 11.09
N GLY A 192 7.63 -9.30 12.09
CA GLY A 192 7.91 -10.67 12.45
C GLY A 192 8.93 -10.82 13.58
N THR A 193 8.90 -11.99 14.24
CA THR A 193 9.92 -12.39 15.20
C THR A 193 11.30 -12.44 14.53
N ARG A 194 12.39 -12.34 15.31
CA ARG A 194 13.78 -12.38 14.83
C ARG A 194 14.07 -13.53 13.84
N LYS A 195 13.34 -14.65 13.92
CA LYS A 195 13.40 -15.79 12.99
C LYS A 195 12.67 -15.54 11.65
N GLN A 196 11.76 -14.57 11.58
CA GLN A 196 10.97 -14.24 10.38
C GLN A 196 11.52 -13.03 9.61
N ARG A 197 12.56 -12.35 10.14
CA ARG A 197 13.27 -11.24 9.49
C ARG A 197 14.29 -11.69 8.43
N GLY A 198 14.12 -12.88 7.90
CA GLY A 198 14.95 -13.37 6.79
C GLY A 198 14.50 -12.78 5.45
N ILE A 199 15.25 -13.09 4.42
CA ILE A 199 15.07 -12.72 3.02
C ILE A 199 13.63 -13.00 2.50
N GLY A 200 12.94 -13.99 3.07
CA GLY A 200 11.54 -14.34 2.74
C GLY A 200 10.46 -13.41 3.29
N SER A 201 10.83 -12.31 3.96
CA SER A 201 9.87 -11.32 4.51
C SER A 201 9.87 -9.97 3.78
N LEU A 202 10.61 -9.87 2.68
CA LEU A 202 10.67 -8.63 1.89
C LEU A 202 9.31 -8.30 1.29
N SER A 203 8.96 -7.02 1.39
CA SER A 203 7.69 -6.48 0.86
C SER A 203 6.46 -7.22 1.39
N ARG A 204 6.44 -7.46 2.70
CA ARG A 204 5.36 -8.13 3.41
C ARG A 204 4.75 -7.18 4.41
N ASP A 205 3.50 -6.85 4.21
CA ASP A 205 2.74 -6.04 5.14
C ASP A 205 2.18 -6.91 6.27
N ILE A 206 2.79 -6.80 7.47
CA ILE A 206 2.29 -7.44 8.68
C ILE A 206 2.15 -6.36 9.74
N THR A 207 0.92 -5.86 9.94
CA THR A 207 0.63 -4.86 10.98
C THR A 207 1.56 -3.63 10.92
N ASN A 208 1.98 -3.25 9.70
CA ASN A 208 2.81 -2.07 9.51
C ASN A 208 2.02 -0.81 9.82
N THR A 209 2.64 0.07 10.59
CA THR A 209 2.07 1.39 10.86
C THR A 209 2.41 2.30 9.68
N PRO A 210 1.44 3.01 9.09
CA PRO A 210 1.71 3.98 8.03
C PRO A 210 2.58 5.12 8.55
N HIS A 211 3.34 5.74 7.65
CA HIS A 211 4.16 6.90 8.01
C HIS A 211 3.29 8.03 8.59
N PRO A 212 3.61 8.54 9.79
CA PRO A 212 2.81 9.59 10.40
C PRO A 212 2.89 10.89 9.61
N ARG A 213 1.78 11.61 9.53
CA ARG A 213 1.79 12.98 9.03
C ARG A 213 2.35 13.90 10.12
N THR A 214 3.41 14.63 9.80
CA THR A 214 4.09 15.53 10.73
C THR A 214 3.93 16.97 10.30
N TYR A 215 3.61 17.84 11.23
CA TYR A 215 3.50 19.28 11.04
C TYR A 215 4.63 19.95 11.80
N THR A 216 5.40 20.79 11.11
CA THR A 216 6.53 21.50 11.70
C THR A 216 6.38 22.98 11.44
N ALA A 217 6.38 23.79 12.50
CA ALA A 217 6.47 25.24 12.42
C ALA A 217 7.84 25.68 12.96
N THR A 218 8.55 26.50 12.19
CA THR A 218 9.89 26.98 12.55
C THR A 218 9.95 28.48 12.41
N LEU A 219 10.50 29.12 13.43
CA LEU A 219 10.83 30.55 13.40
C LEU A 219 12.35 30.72 13.56
N SER A 220 12.99 31.26 12.54
CA SER A 220 14.44 31.48 12.50
C SER A 220 14.79 32.95 12.58
N PHE A 221 15.86 33.27 13.31
CA PHE A 221 16.37 34.61 13.48
C PHE A 221 17.84 34.69 13.08
N THR A 222 18.23 35.80 12.48
CA THR A 222 19.61 36.16 12.20
C THR A 222 19.88 37.52 12.84
N LEU A 223 20.90 37.59 13.70
CA LEU A 223 21.37 38.76 14.39
C LEU A 223 22.35 39.56 13.52
#